data_b47f549e4740d9ce03ef736bf5ec7ce3
#
_entry.id   b47f549e4740d9ce03ef736bf5ec7ce3
#
_cell.length_a   1.000
_cell.length_b   1.000
_cell.length_c   1.000
_cell.angle_alpha   90.00
_cell.angle_beta   90.00
_cell.angle_gamma   90.00
#
_symmetry.space_group_name_H-M   'P 1'
#
loop_
_entity.id
_entity.type
_entity.pdbx_description
1 polymer ?
#
loop_
_entity_poly.entity_id
_entity_poly.type
_entity_poly.pdbx_seq_one_letter_code
_entity_poly.pdbx_strand_id
1 'polypeptide(L)'
;GAIFAQCGTNTINDYFDHKSRNDELNKLASPFNGGSRTIQSGLMTPANMLLVSVLFFSSTIGIGLELNNLLFGDYLAMSILMYLGLIGVFLGIMYTGFLKLAYNGLGDLAVFIGFGPLMVYGAAYMQNQSVDPITTLLFSVPVGIFIALVLFINCFQDYNADKAANKNSWVVRLAGPGKKANYRAP
;
A
#
# COMPACT_ATOMS: atom_id res chain seq x y z
N GLY A 1 8.50 -8.52 -9.06
CA GLY A 1 8.26 -8.37 -7.61
C GLY A 1 7.31 -7.23 -7.31
N ALA A 2 7.70 -5.97 -7.55
CA ALA A 2 6.94 -4.78 -7.12
C ALA A 2 5.48 -4.75 -7.59
N ILE A 3 5.19 -5.11 -8.84
CA ILE A 3 3.81 -5.19 -9.36
C ILE A 3 2.97 -6.19 -8.55
N PHE A 4 3.50 -7.38 -8.29
CA PHE A 4 2.79 -8.39 -7.50
C PHE A 4 2.62 -7.93 -6.03
N ALA A 5 3.62 -7.27 -5.44
CA ALA A 5 3.49 -6.69 -4.11
C ALA A 5 2.36 -5.66 -4.06
N GLN A 6 2.25 -4.79 -5.06
CA GLN A 6 1.17 -3.81 -5.17
C GLN A 6 -0.20 -4.47 -5.35
N CYS A 7 -0.31 -5.46 -6.23
CA CYS A 7 -1.55 -6.22 -6.40
C CYS A 7 -1.95 -6.93 -5.09
N GLY A 8 -0.99 -7.54 -4.39
CA GLY A 8 -1.21 -8.16 -3.09
C GLY A 8 -1.70 -7.18 -2.04
N THR A 9 -1.08 -5.99 -1.97
CA THR A 9 -1.48 -4.93 -1.05
C THR A 9 -2.89 -4.43 -1.36
N ASN A 10 -3.23 -4.22 -2.63
CA ASN A 10 -4.57 -3.75 -3.01
C ASN A 10 -5.65 -4.80 -2.70
N THR A 11 -5.40 -6.08 -3.04
CA THR A 11 -6.38 -7.14 -2.80
C THR A 11 -6.57 -7.46 -1.31
N ILE A 12 -5.51 -7.39 -0.49
CA ILE A 12 -5.64 -7.55 0.96
C ILE A 12 -6.33 -6.34 1.58
N ASN A 13 -6.12 -5.14 1.04
CA ASN A 13 -6.83 -3.94 1.45
C ASN A 13 -8.34 -4.08 1.19
N ASP A 14 -8.76 -4.47 -0.01
CA ASP A 14 -10.16 -4.71 -0.35
C ASP A 14 -10.81 -5.74 0.59
N TYR A 15 -10.10 -6.81 0.96
CA TYR A 15 -10.58 -7.79 1.93
C TYR A 15 -10.84 -7.17 3.32
N PHE A 16 -9.88 -6.39 3.85
CA PHE A 16 -10.02 -5.78 5.16
C PHE A 16 -11.00 -4.61 5.18
N ASP A 17 -11.09 -3.82 4.12
CA ASP A 17 -12.03 -2.72 3.99
C ASP A 17 -13.48 -3.25 3.85
N HIS A 18 -13.69 -4.38 3.16
CA HIS A 18 -14.96 -5.13 3.22
C HIS A 18 -15.26 -5.60 4.65
N LYS A 19 -14.30 -6.23 5.34
CA LYS A 19 -14.49 -6.73 6.71
C LYS A 19 -14.82 -5.63 7.72
N SER A 20 -14.28 -4.43 7.53
CA SER A 20 -14.57 -3.24 8.35
C SER A 20 -15.84 -2.50 7.90
N ARG A 21 -16.45 -2.91 6.76
CA ARG A 21 -17.55 -2.23 6.07
C ARG A 21 -17.21 -0.83 5.56
N ASN A 22 -15.93 -0.47 5.46
CA ASN A 22 -15.51 0.82 4.92
C ASN A 22 -16.03 1.01 3.50
N ASP A 23 -15.82 0.02 2.64
CA ASP A 23 -16.29 0.05 1.25
C ASP A 23 -17.82 0.11 1.12
N GLU A 24 -18.55 -0.57 2.00
CA GLU A 24 -20.03 -0.55 2.00
C GLU A 24 -20.57 0.82 2.40
N LEU A 25 -19.89 1.52 3.30
CA LEU A 25 -20.24 2.84 3.77
C LEU A 25 -19.88 3.94 2.76
N ASN A 26 -19.01 3.66 1.80
CA ASN A 26 -18.60 4.62 0.79
C ASN A 26 -19.63 4.75 -0.33
N LYS A 27 -20.46 5.79 -0.24
CA LYS A 27 -21.49 6.14 -1.23
C LYS A 27 -20.95 6.95 -2.41
N LEU A 28 -19.74 7.46 -2.31
CA LEU A 28 -19.08 8.31 -3.32
C LEU A 28 -17.97 7.56 -4.06
N ALA A 29 -18.02 6.23 -4.06
CA ALA A 29 -17.02 5.42 -4.76
C ALA A 29 -16.97 5.75 -6.26
N SER A 30 -15.76 5.87 -6.78
CA SER A 30 -15.47 6.15 -8.18
C SER A 30 -14.34 5.23 -8.65
N PRO A 31 -13.97 5.21 -9.95
CA PRO A 31 -12.82 4.46 -10.42
C PRO A 31 -11.48 4.83 -9.75
N PHE A 32 -11.43 5.95 -9.03
CA PHE A 32 -10.21 6.48 -8.40
C PHE A 32 -10.19 6.33 -6.88
N ASN A 33 -11.32 5.99 -6.23
CA ASN A 33 -11.43 5.86 -4.79
C ASN A 33 -12.43 4.79 -4.38
N GLY A 34 -12.39 4.33 -3.11
CA GLY A 34 -13.38 3.39 -2.55
C GLY A 34 -13.12 1.93 -2.92
N GLY A 35 -11.87 1.55 -3.16
CA GLY A 35 -11.46 0.18 -3.46
C GLY A 35 -11.93 -0.33 -4.84
N SER A 36 -11.65 -1.60 -5.17
CA SER A 36 -12.04 -2.21 -6.45
C SER A 36 -13.53 -2.52 -6.52
N ARG A 37 -14.20 -2.61 -5.39
CA ARG A 37 -15.61 -3.01 -5.22
C ARG A 37 -15.95 -4.40 -5.79
N THR A 38 -14.94 -5.21 -6.04
CA THR A 38 -15.07 -6.55 -6.61
C THR A 38 -15.88 -7.49 -5.71
N ILE A 39 -15.72 -7.35 -4.39
CA ILE A 39 -16.49 -8.12 -3.39
C ILE A 39 -17.94 -7.60 -3.35
N GLN A 40 -18.14 -6.27 -3.29
CA GLN A 40 -19.46 -5.65 -3.20
C GLN A 40 -20.33 -5.88 -4.44
N SER A 41 -19.68 -6.01 -5.62
CA SER A 41 -20.37 -6.34 -6.87
C SER A 41 -20.67 -7.84 -7.03
N GLY A 42 -20.22 -8.68 -6.09
CA GLY A 42 -20.41 -10.14 -6.15
C GLY A 42 -19.52 -10.85 -7.17
N LEU A 43 -18.54 -10.18 -7.77
CA LEU A 43 -17.59 -10.79 -8.72
C LEU A 43 -16.62 -11.75 -8.05
N MET A 44 -16.28 -11.49 -6.77
CA MET A 44 -15.43 -12.38 -5.97
C MET A 44 -15.96 -12.51 -4.55
N THR A 45 -15.76 -13.68 -3.95
CA THR A 45 -16.00 -13.87 -2.52
C THR A 45 -14.84 -13.29 -1.71
N PRO A 46 -15.06 -12.87 -0.44
CA PRO A 46 -13.97 -12.41 0.43
C PRO A 46 -12.84 -13.44 0.58
N ALA A 47 -13.19 -14.74 0.62
CA ALA A 47 -12.20 -15.81 0.71
C ALA A 47 -11.32 -15.90 -0.54
N ASN A 48 -11.91 -15.74 -1.73
CA ASN A 48 -11.15 -15.71 -2.98
C ASN A 48 -10.26 -14.48 -3.08
N MET A 49 -10.74 -13.31 -2.61
CA MET A 49 -9.94 -12.08 -2.57
C MET A 49 -8.70 -12.27 -1.67
N LEU A 50 -8.87 -12.88 -0.49
CA LEU A 50 -7.75 -13.20 0.39
C LEU A 50 -6.77 -14.20 -0.25
N LEU A 51 -7.29 -15.25 -0.92
CA LEU A 51 -6.46 -16.23 -1.63
C LEU A 51 -5.62 -15.56 -2.71
N VAL A 52 -6.22 -14.71 -3.52
CA VAL A 52 -5.52 -13.95 -4.58
C VAL A 52 -4.44 -13.05 -3.99
N SER A 53 -4.70 -12.40 -2.85
CA SER A 53 -3.69 -11.63 -2.14
C SER A 53 -2.49 -12.49 -1.71
N VAL A 54 -2.76 -13.67 -1.12
CA VAL A 54 -1.71 -14.62 -0.71
C VAL A 54 -0.89 -15.07 -1.92
N LEU A 55 -1.53 -15.36 -3.06
CA LEU A 55 -0.83 -15.74 -4.29
C LEU A 55 0.08 -14.62 -4.81
N PHE A 56 -0.38 -13.36 -4.78
CA PHE A 56 0.45 -12.22 -5.17
C PHE A 56 1.64 -12.00 -4.25
N PHE A 57 1.45 -12.07 -2.93
CA PHE A 57 2.58 -11.96 -1.99
C PHE A 57 3.55 -13.14 -2.10
N SER A 58 3.05 -14.37 -2.29
CA SER A 58 3.90 -15.54 -2.53
C SER A 58 4.72 -15.39 -3.81
N SER A 59 4.12 -14.87 -4.89
CA SER A 59 4.82 -14.56 -6.14
C SER A 59 5.87 -13.47 -5.94
N THR A 60 5.57 -12.43 -5.14
CA THR A 60 6.53 -11.39 -4.77
C THR A 60 7.75 -11.98 -4.07
N ILE A 61 7.51 -12.84 -3.07
CA ILE A 61 8.56 -13.50 -2.31
C ILE A 61 9.39 -14.41 -3.22
N GLY A 62 8.73 -15.26 -4.03
CA GLY A 62 9.40 -16.15 -4.95
C GLY A 62 10.33 -15.43 -5.93
N ILE A 63 9.84 -14.33 -6.54
CA ILE A 63 10.66 -13.48 -7.42
C ILE A 63 11.80 -12.83 -6.64
N GLY A 64 11.58 -12.37 -5.40
CA GLY A 64 12.61 -11.78 -4.57
C GLY A 64 13.73 -12.76 -4.23
N LEU A 65 13.37 -14.00 -3.88
CA LEU A 65 14.33 -15.08 -3.61
C LEU A 65 15.13 -15.45 -4.86
N GLU A 66 14.49 -15.56 -6.01
CA GLU A 66 15.14 -15.86 -7.28
C GLU A 66 16.13 -14.76 -7.68
N LEU A 67 15.73 -13.48 -7.54
CA LEU A 67 16.63 -12.36 -7.78
C LEU A 67 17.82 -12.35 -6.81
N ASN A 68 17.60 -12.71 -5.55
CA ASN A 68 18.66 -12.80 -4.57
C ASN A 68 19.66 -13.90 -4.95
N ASN A 69 19.17 -15.06 -5.38
CA ASN A 69 20.02 -16.16 -5.88
C ASN A 69 20.81 -15.76 -7.13
N LEU A 70 20.16 -15.09 -8.09
CA LEU A 70 20.84 -14.64 -9.32
C LEU A 70 21.95 -13.63 -9.06
N LEU A 71 21.79 -12.76 -8.06
CA LEU A 71 22.77 -11.70 -7.75
C LEU A 71 23.87 -12.16 -6.79
N PHE A 72 23.56 -13.06 -5.87
CA PHE A 72 24.46 -13.42 -4.75
C PHE A 72 24.78 -14.93 -4.67
N GLY A 73 24.18 -15.75 -5.55
CA GLY A 73 24.39 -17.20 -5.57
C GLY A 73 23.74 -17.95 -4.41
N ASP A 74 22.88 -17.30 -3.64
CA ASP A 74 22.18 -17.89 -2.50
C ASP A 74 20.79 -17.26 -2.34
N TYR A 75 19.75 -18.11 -2.28
CA TYR A 75 18.35 -17.69 -2.11
C TYR A 75 18.14 -16.93 -0.80
N LEU A 76 18.84 -17.30 0.27
CA LEU A 76 18.65 -16.78 1.61
C LEU A 76 19.77 -15.81 2.05
N ALA A 77 20.65 -15.41 1.13
CA ALA A 77 21.67 -14.41 1.45
C ALA A 77 21.00 -13.17 2.04
N MET A 78 21.49 -12.73 3.20
CA MET A 78 21.01 -11.54 3.89
C MET A 78 21.54 -10.27 3.22
N SER A 79 21.10 -10.07 1.99
CA SER A 79 21.44 -8.93 1.15
C SER A 79 20.58 -7.70 1.44
N ILE A 80 20.99 -6.54 0.96
CA ILE A 80 20.16 -5.32 0.99
C ILE A 80 18.82 -5.59 0.28
N LEU A 81 18.83 -6.32 -0.85
CA LEU A 81 17.62 -6.68 -1.58
C LEU A 81 16.66 -7.50 -0.71
N MET A 82 17.16 -8.45 0.06
CA MET A 82 16.38 -9.27 0.97
C MET A 82 15.69 -8.39 2.04
N TYR A 83 16.44 -7.48 2.69
CA TYR A 83 15.86 -6.58 3.68
C TYR A 83 14.82 -5.65 3.09
N LEU A 84 15.07 -5.06 1.92
CA LEU A 84 14.08 -4.20 1.25
C LEU A 84 12.81 -4.97 0.90
N GLY A 85 12.94 -6.20 0.40
CA GLY A 85 11.82 -7.08 0.08
C GLY A 85 10.98 -7.43 1.31
N LEU A 86 11.63 -7.83 2.41
CA LEU A 86 10.97 -8.16 3.67
C LEU A 86 10.21 -6.96 4.24
N ILE A 87 10.83 -5.77 4.26
CA ILE A 87 10.17 -4.54 4.71
C ILE A 87 9.00 -4.19 3.81
N GLY A 88 9.14 -4.32 2.48
CA GLY A 88 8.08 -4.02 1.52
C GLY A 88 6.86 -4.93 1.70
N VAL A 89 7.07 -6.26 1.81
CA VAL A 89 6.00 -7.23 2.07
C VAL A 89 5.34 -6.96 3.43
N PHE A 90 6.15 -6.70 4.46
CA PHE A 90 5.65 -6.35 5.78
C PHE A 90 4.75 -5.11 5.76
N LEU A 91 5.20 -4.01 5.15
CA LEU A 91 4.40 -2.79 5.02
C LEU A 91 3.10 -3.04 4.23
N GLY A 92 3.16 -3.80 3.14
CA GLY A 92 1.98 -4.13 2.34
C GLY A 92 0.92 -4.89 3.13
N ILE A 93 1.34 -5.90 3.90
CA ILE A 93 0.42 -6.69 4.73
C ILE A 93 -0.10 -5.87 5.93
N MET A 94 0.77 -5.08 6.57
CA MET A 94 0.43 -4.31 7.76
C MET A 94 -0.36 -3.04 7.45
N TYR A 95 -0.46 -2.65 6.17
CA TYR A 95 -1.15 -1.44 5.74
C TYR A 95 -2.61 -1.41 6.23
N THR A 96 -3.38 -2.46 5.99
CA THR A 96 -4.76 -2.64 6.47
C THR A 96 -4.93 -3.85 7.39
N GLY A 97 -3.94 -4.72 7.48
CA GLY A 97 -3.95 -5.95 8.29
C GLY A 97 -3.84 -5.69 9.79
N PHE A 98 -2.94 -6.40 10.46
CA PHE A 98 -2.86 -6.42 11.93
C PHE A 98 -2.56 -5.05 12.54
N LEU A 99 -1.58 -4.30 12.01
CA LEU A 99 -1.22 -2.98 12.53
C LEU A 99 -2.15 -1.87 12.05
N LYS A 100 -2.93 -2.13 11.00
CA LYS A 100 -3.90 -1.18 10.47
C LYS A 100 -3.31 0.22 10.27
N LEU A 101 -2.14 0.31 9.61
CA LEU A 101 -1.43 1.58 9.43
C LEU A 101 -2.32 2.64 8.80
N ALA A 102 -3.11 2.27 7.79
CA ALA A 102 -4.08 3.16 7.14
C ALA A 102 -5.16 3.67 8.11
N TYR A 103 -5.61 2.82 9.03
CA TYR A 103 -6.62 3.18 10.03
C TYR A 103 -6.06 4.03 11.17
N ASN A 104 -4.75 3.95 11.41
CA ASN A 104 -4.07 4.65 12.48
C ASN A 104 -3.36 5.94 12.02
N GLY A 105 -3.66 6.44 10.81
CA GLY A 105 -3.08 7.66 10.26
C GLY A 105 -1.60 7.53 9.87
N LEU A 106 -1.10 6.31 9.72
CA LEU A 106 0.25 6.02 9.25
C LEU A 106 0.27 5.56 7.78
N GLY A 107 -0.90 5.57 7.11
CA GLY A 107 -1.05 5.13 5.73
C GLY A 107 -0.20 5.94 4.75
N ASP A 108 -0.26 7.27 4.85
CA ASP A 108 0.51 8.16 3.98
C ASP A 108 2.02 7.95 4.15
N LEU A 109 2.48 7.76 5.39
CA LEU A 109 3.89 7.45 5.67
C LEU A 109 4.31 6.09 5.13
N ALA A 110 3.47 5.06 5.28
CA ALA A 110 3.73 3.73 4.73
C ALA A 110 3.82 3.75 3.21
N VAL A 111 2.93 4.50 2.55
CA VAL A 111 2.95 4.71 1.09
C VAL A 111 4.19 5.49 0.67
N PHE A 112 4.53 6.59 1.38
CA PHE A 112 5.76 7.34 1.14
C PHE A 112 7.00 6.44 1.18
N ILE A 113 7.16 5.64 2.23
CA ILE A 113 8.31 4.73 2.41
C ILE A 113 8.30 3.64 1.33
N GLY A 114 7.15 3.02 1.07
CA GLY A 114 7.02 1.90 0.13
C GLY A 114 7.35 2.30 -1.31
N PHE A 115 6.80 3.41 -1.80
CA PHE A 115 6.99 3.85 -3.19
C PHE A 115 8.21 4.75 -3.40
N GLY A 116 8.61 5.50 -2.40
CA GLY A 116 9.82 6.31 -2.43
C GLY A 116 11.06 5.46 -2.09
N PRO A 117 11.52 5.47 -0.85
CA PRO A 117 12.78 4.83 -0.45
C PRO A 117 12.88 3.37 -0.86
N LEU A 118 11.91 2.52 -0.54
CA LEU A 118 12.03 1.08 -0.80
C LEU A 118 12.04 0.75 -2.29
N MET A 119 11.09 1.30 -3.05
CA MET A 119 10.95 0.98 -4.47
C MET A 119 12.08 1.61 -5.30
N VAL A 120 12.39 2.89 -5.09
CA VAL A 120 13.41 3.60 -5.89
C VAL A 120 14.81 3.05 -5.58
N TYR A 121 15.15 2.92 -4.29
CA TYR A 121 16.44 2.38 -3.91
C TYR A 121 16.57 0.90 -4.31
N GLY A 122 15.54 0.09 -4.11
CA GLY A 122 15.53 -1.30 -4.54
C GLY A 122 15.73 -1.46 -6.04
N ALA A 123 15.06 -0.64 -6.85
CA ALA A 123 15.21 -0.67 -8.31
C ALA A 123 16.63 -0.24 -8.76
N ALA A 124 17.18 0.79 -8.14
CA ALA A 124 18.56 1.25 -8.43
C ALA A 124 19.58 0.20 -8.02
N TYR A 125 19.47 -0.37 -6.83
CA TYR A 125 20.35 -1.39 -6.29
C TYR A 125 20.35 -2.68 -7.13
N MET A 126 19.20 -3.07 -7.67
CA MET A 126 19.09 -4.20 -8.58
C MET A 126 19.91 -4.04 -9.87
N GLN A 127 20.04 -2.82 -10.36
CA GLN A 127 20.78 -2.53 -11.58
C GLN A 127 22.29 -2.31 -11.30
N ASN A 128 22.61 -1.76 -10.16
CA ASN A 128 23.99 -1.50 -9.74
C ASN A 128 24.11 -1.58 -8.20
N GLN A 129 24.72 -2.65 -7.70
CA GLN A 129 24.92 -2.84 -6.25
C GLN A 129 25.86 -1.80 -5.62
N SER A 130 26.61 -1.06 -6.43
CA SER A 130 27.48 0.04 -5.99
C SER A 130 26.82 1.40 -6.04
N VAL A 131 25.48 1.45 -6.21
CA VAL A 131 24.75 2.72 -6.22
C VAL A 131 24.93 3.47 -4.90
N ASP A 132 25.14 4.80 -4.97
CA ASP A 132 25.24 5.63 -3.77
C ASP A 132 23.89 5.71 -3.04
N PRO A 133 23.82 5.19 -1.78
CA PRO A 133 22.55 5.13 -1.06
C PRO A 133 21.97 6.52 -0.79
N ILE A 134 22.82 7.49 -0.41
CA ILE A 134 22.36 8.83 0.02
C ILE A 134 21.73 9.55 -1.17
N THR A 135 22.42 9.62 -2.28
CA THR A 135 21.91 10.27 -3.51
C THR A 135 20.63 9.60 -3.97
N THR A 136 20.57 8.27 -4.01
CA THR A 136 19.38 7.53 -4.45
C THR A 136 18.19 7.77 -3.52
N LEU A 137 18.41 7.79 -2.21
CA LEU A 137 17.35 8.09 -1.24
C LEU A 137 16.86 9.54 -1.38
N LEU A 138 17.74 10.51 -1.64
CA LEU A 138 17.32 11.89 -1.91
C LEU A 138 16.40 11.98 -3.13
N PHE A 139 16.74 11.29 -4.24
CA PHE A 139 15.88 11.23 -5.42
C PHE A 139 14.58 10.46 -5.20
N SER A 140 14.51 9.57 -4.21
CA SER A 140 13.30 8.83 -3.87
C SER A 140 12.24 9.68 -3.17
N VAL A 141 12.67 10.76 -2.48
CA VAL A 141 11.77 11.62 -1.69
C VAL A 141 10.65 12.24 -2.52
N PRO A 142 10.90 12.89 -3.67
CA PRO A 142 9.83 13.42 -4.52
C PRO A 142 8.84 12.35 -4.95
N VAL A 143 9.33 11.16 -5.34
CA VAL A 143 8.49 10.04 -5.77
C VAL A 143 7.56 9.61 -4.64
N GLY A 144 8.10 9.38 -3.44
CA GLY A 144 7.32 9.03 -2.26
C GLY A 144 6.27 10.08 -1.90
N ILE A 145 6.64 11.38 -1.95
CA ILE A 145 5.72 12.49 -1.69
C ILE A 145 4.58 12.50 -2.71
N PHE A 146 4.86 12.38 -4.00
CA PHE A 146 3.81 12.41 -5.03
C PHE A 146 2.81 11.26 -4.86
N ILE A 147 3.27 10.05 -4.57
CA ILE A 147 2.35 8.92 -4.36
C ILE A 147 1.56 9.08 -3.04
N ALA A 148 2.19 9.56 -1.97
CA ALA A 148 1.48 9.87 -0.73
C ALA A 148 0.42 10.96 -0.92
N LEU A 149 0.68 11.98 -1.75
CA LEU A 149 -0.30 13.01 -2.09
C LEU A 149 -1.50 12.45 -2.87
N VAL A 150 -1.29 11.48 -3.75
CA VAL A 150 -2.40 10.78 -4.43
C VAL A 150 -3.30 10.10 -3.40
N LEU A 151 -2.72 9.37 -2.44
CA LEU A 151 -3.49 8.76 -1.35
C LEU A 151 -4.22 9.83 -0.53
N PHE A 152 -3.52 10.89 -0.15
CA PHE A 152 -4.08 11.97 0.65
C PHE A 152 -5.29 12.64 -0.03
N ILE A 153 -5.23 12.88 -1.34
CA ILE A 153 -6.36 13.43 -2.12
C ILE A 153 -7.54 12.45 -2.12
N ASN A 154 -7.30 11.15 -2.28
CA ASN A 154 -8.34 10.14 -2.25
C ASN A 154 -9.05 10.08 -0.89
N CYS A 155 -8.33 10.29 0.21
CA CYS A 155 -8.93 10.35 1.56
C CYS A 155 -9.97 11.49 1.72
N PHE A 156 -9.93 12.57 0.92
CA PHE A 156 -11.00 13.57 0.94
C PHE A 156 -12.32 13.03 0.39
N GLN A 157 -12.25 12.22 -0.65
CA GLN A 157 -13.44 11.59 -1.25
C GLN A 157 -14.01 10.52 -0.31
N ASP A 158 -13.14 9.80 0.40
CA ASP A 158 -13.49 8.72 1.31
C ASP A 158 -13.82 9.20 2.74
N TYR A 159 -13.74 10.50 3.02
CA TYR A 159 -13.86 11.09 4.37
C TYR A 159 -15.04 10.56 5.18
N ASN A 160 -16.24 10.52 4.59
CA ASN A 160 -17.44 10.09 5.30
C ASN A 160 -17.41 8.59 5.62
N ALA A 161 -16.92 7.77 4.71
CA ALA A 161 -16.77 6.32 4.88
C ALA A 161 -15.68 6.02 5.91
N ASP A 162 -14.51 6.65 5.78
CA ASP A 162 -13.39 6.52 6.70
C ASP A 162 -13.80 6.87 8.13
N LYS A 163 -14.49 7.99 8.31
CA LYS A 163 -14.99 8.41 9.62
C LYS A 163 -16.00 7.43 10.20
N ALA A 164 -16.92 6.92 9.39
CA ALA A 164 -17.94 5.96 9.83
C ALA A 164 -17.33 4.58 10.17
N ALA A 165 -16.25 4.19 9.48
CA ALA A 165 -15.51 2.95 9.73
C ALA A 165 -14.40 3.10 10.80
N ASN A 166 -14.28 4.25 11.48
CA ASN A 166 -13.19 4.59 12.42
C ASN A 166 -11.79 4.49 11.78
N LYS A 167 -11.66 4.75 10.50
CA LYS A 167 -10.39 4.85 9.79
C LYS A 167 -9.89 6.28 9.93
N ASN A 168 -8.93 6.48 10.84
CA ASN A 168 -8.42 7.79 11.22
C ASN A 168 -7.32 8.28 10.27
N SER A 169 -7.65 8.41 8.96
CA SER A 169 -6.76 9.03 7.98
C SER A 169 -6.40 10.48 8.38
N TRP A 170 -5.34 11.04 7.82
CA TRP A 170 -4.96 12.44 8.10
C TRP A 170 -6.09 13.43 7.83
N VAL A 171 -6.87 13.18 6.76
CA VAL A 171 -8.01 14.04 6.43
C VAL A 171 -9.07 14.00 7.53
N VAL A 172 -9.37 12.80 8.07
CA VAL A 172 -10.31 12.65 9.19
C VAL A 172 -9.80 13.35 10.44
N ARG A 173 -8.51 13.26 10.74
CA ARG A 173 -7.88 13.91 11.91
C ARG A 173 -7.87 15.43 11.79
N LEU A 174 -7.49 15.96 10.62
CA LEU A 174 -7.38 17.42 10.39
C LEU A 174 -8.76 18.10 10.30
N ALA A 175 -9.79 17.41 9.81
CA ALA A 175 -11.14 17.95 9.75
C ALA A 175 -11.78 18.19 11.14
N GLY A 176 -11.29 17.48 12.16
CA GLY A 176 -11.75 17.61 13.55
C GLY A 176 -13.19 17.12 13.80
N PRO A 177 -13.59 16.97 15.06
CA PRO A 177 -14.95 16.57 15.42
C PRO A 177 -15.95 17.65 15.00
N GLY A 178 -16.91 17.28 14.14
CA GLY A 178 -18.02 18.16 13.72
C GLY A 178 -17.78 18.96 12.45
N LYS A 179 -16.61 18.99 11.85
CA LYS A 179 -16.39 19.61 10.54
C LYS A 179 -16.73 18.62 9.42
N LYS A 180 -17.58 19.06 8.48
CA LYS A 180 -17.75 18.35 7.21
C LYS A 180 -16.56 18.74 6.33
N ALA A 181 -15.85 17.79 5.74
CA ALA A 181 -14.94 18.11 4.67
C ALA A 181 -15.76 18.75 3.53
N ASN A 182 -15.56 20.03 3.30
CA ASN A 182 -16.25 20.77 2.24
C ASN A 182 -15.65 20.43 0.87
N TYR A 183 -15.51 19.13 0.57
CA TYR A 183 -15.22 18.70 -0.77
C TYR A 183 -16.52 18.62 -1.55
N ARG A 184 -16.75 19.61 -2.42
CA ARG A 184 -17.73 19.47 -3.51
C ARG A 184 -16.99 18.81 -4.65
N ALA A 185 -17.33 17.55 -4.92
CA ALA A 185 -16.92 16.92 -6.18
C ALA A 185 -17.42 17.80 -7.34
N PRO A 186 -16.61 18.00 -8.38
CA PRO A 186 -17.05 18.68 -9.60
C PRO A 186 -18.20 17.94 -10.26
#